data_00a3717387a9531ee6afd069330f30f3
#
_entry.id   00a3717387a9531ee6afd069330f30f3
#
_cell.length_a   1.000
_cell.length_b   1.000
_cell.length_c   1.000
_cell.angle_alpha   90.00
_cell.angle_beta   90.00
_cell.angle_gamma   90.00
#
_symmetry.space_group_name_H-M   'P 1'
#
loop_
_entity.id
_entity.type
_entity.pdbx_description
1 polymer ?
#
loop_
_entity_poly.entity_id
_entity_poly.type
_entity_poly.pdbx_seq_one_letter_code
_entity_poly.pdbx_strand_id
1 'polypeptide(L)'
;MKKKMQILIFLMILFLVPLSGNTVTKVGTAAANFLKIGVGARAIAMGGAYVSLADEASAMFWNPAGIALIKGGEAFFNHSEWIADINFDYAGVAFSIPQVGTFGFNATFLSMADMERTTELYPEGTGQLFSAGSHALGISFARSLTDKFSIGFNVKYINEHILNSSATGFAIDIGTLFITQFKGMRIGANISNFGTKMQMSGRDLLVQHDVDPQRDGNNDRINADWKTDKFDLPLNLRVGVSLDLLQNVDNNQLWLSVDAVHPNDNVESLNIGGEYVLYNVLALRAGYASIRSEETEKGLTLGAGLNYKFIGNVSVKIDYAYESFGRFNNLQKVSFAIGF
;
A
#
# COMPACT_ATOMS: atom_id res chain seq x y z
N MET A 1 -1.19 -1.50 -38.90
CA MET A 1 -0.23 -1.16 -37.86
C MET A 1 -0.18 0.32 -37.51
N LYS A 2 0.05 1.25 -38.45
CA LYS A 2 0.17 2.72 -38.18
C LYS A 2 -1.02 3.33 -37.43
N LYS A 3 -2.28 3.04 -37.80
CA LYS A 3 -3.47 3.57 -37.11
C LYS A 3 -3.60 3.12 -35.62
N LYS A 4 -3.25 1.86 -35.30
CA LYS A 4 -3.30 1.34 -33.92
C LYS A 4 -2.21 1.98 -33.05
N MET A 5 -1.04 2.24 -33.62
CA MET A 5 0.06 2.94 -32.94
C MET A 5 -0.29 4.41 -32.70
N GLN A 6 -0.99 5.07 -33.64
CA GLN A 6 -1.47 6.44 -33.44
C GLN A 6 -2.53 6.55 -32.35
N ILE A 7 -3.43 5.57 -32.21
CA ILE A 7 -4.42 5.51 -31.13
C ILE A 7 -3.73 5.30 -29.77
N LEU A 8 -2.69 4.46 -29.71
CA LEU A 8 -1.93 4.23 -28.49
C LEU A 8 -1.16 5.49 -28.06
N ILE A 9 -0.54 6.19 -29.02
CA ILE A 9 0.15 7.47 -28.78
C ILE A 9 -0.86 8.55 -28.37
N PHE A 10 -2.04 8.59 -28.98
CA PHE A 10 -3.10 9.53 -28.63
C PHE A 10 -3.68 9.27 -27.24
N LEU A 11 -3.89 8.00 -26.85
CA LEU A 11 -4.26 7.62 -25.49
C LEU A 11 -3.16 7.98 -24.46
N MET A 12 -1.89 7.77 -24.82
CA MET A 12 -0.76 8.14 -23.96
C MET A 12 -0.62 9.67 -23.82
N ILE A 13 -0.93 10.44 -24.87
CA ILE A 13 -0.95 11.91 -24.84
C ILE A 13 -2.16 12.43 -24.05
N LEU A 14 -3.31 11.76 -24.09
CA LEU A 14 -4.51 12.14 -23.31
C LEU A 14 -4.27 12.04 -21.81
N PHE A 15 -3.41 11.11 -21.36
CA PHE A 15 -2.93 11.02 -19.96
C PHE A 15 -1.91 12.13 -19.60
N LEU A 16 -1.36 12.83 -20.58
CA LEU A 16 -0.39 13.91 -20.40
C LEU A 16 -1.01 15.31 -20.36
N VAL A 17 -2.33 15.44 -20.53
CA VAL A 17 -3.01 16.74 -20.45
C VAL A 17 -2.98 17.22 -18.99
N PRO A 18 -2.42 18.41 -18.71
CA PRO A 18 -2.39 18.94 -17.36
C PRO A 18 -3.81 19.30 -16.92
N LEU A 19 -4.36 18.61 -15.95
CA LEU A 19 -5.46 19.11 -15.14
C LEU A 19 -4.86 20.15 -14.17
N SER A 20 -4.68 21.37 -14.67
CA SER A 20 -4.21 22.50 -13.86
C SER A 20 -5.38 22.99 -13.02
N GLY A 21 -5.61 22.39 -11.88
CA GLY A 21 -6.46 22.91 -10.82
C GLY A 21 -5.59 23.32 -9.65
N ASN A 22 -5.74 24.53 -9.14
CA ASN A 22 -5.19 24.90 -7.83
C ASN A 22 -5.92 24.09 -6.77
N THR A 23 -5.45 22.88 -6.50
CA THR A 23 -5.99 22.03 -5.44
C THR A 23 -5.34 22.43 -4.13
N VAL A 24 -6.16 22.82 -3.16
CA VAL A 24 -5.71 22.96 -1.77
C VAL A 24 -5.24 21.59 -1.32
N THR A 25 -3.95 21.48 -0.98
CA THR A 25 -3.39 20.23 -0.47
C THR A 25 -4.01 19.92 0.89
N LYS A 26 -4.59 18.74 1.03
CA LYS A 26 -5.15 18.23 2.28
C LYS A 26 -4.15 17.31 3.01
N VAL A 27 -2.85 17.56 2.84
CA VAL A 27 -1.80 16.75 3.43
C VAL A 27 -1.94 16.73 4.96
N GLY A 28 -1.86 15.54 5.56
CA GLY A 28 -1.94 15.35 7.01
C GLY A 28 -3.37 15.33 7.58
N THR A 29 -4.41 15.30 6.75
CA THR A 29 -5.82 15.29 7.21
C THR A 29 -6.44 13.90 7.25
N ALA A 30 -5.71 12.84 6.95
CA ALA A 30 -6.18 11.47 7.00
C ALA A 30 -5.64 10.73 8.23
N ALA A 31 -6.46 9.84 8.81
CA ALA A 31 -6.02 8.83 9.77
C ALA A 31 -5.33 7.66 9.04
N ALA A 32 -4.74 6.74 9.79
CA ALA A 32 -4.15 5.50 9.29
C ALA A 32 -3.18 5.69 8.11
N ASN A 33 -2.31 6.69 8.19
CA ASN A 33 -1.34 7.02 7.14
C ASN A 33 -0.39 5.88 6.79
N PHE A 34 -0.19 4.91 7.69
CA PHE A 34 0.62 3.72 7.43
C PHE A 34 0.09 2.87 6.25
N LEU A 35 -1.20 2.97 5.93
CA LEU A 35 -1.83 2.30 4.78
C LEU A 35 -1.35 2.86 3.42
N LYS A 36 -0.61 3.98 3.41
CA LYS A 36 0.00 4.55 2.20
C LYS A 36 1.42 4.02 1.95
N ILE A 37 2.01 3.32 2.90
CA ILE A 37 3.34 2.73 2.76
C ILE A 37 3.23 1.53 1.82
N GLY A 38 3.92 1.58 0.69
CA GLY A 38 3.84 0.52 -0.33
C GLY A 38 4.44 -0.79 0.14
N VAL A 39 3.79 -1.89 -0.22
CA VAL A 39 4.12 -3.27 0.14
C VAL A 39 4.86 -3.97 -0.99
N GLY A 40 5.88 -4.75 -0.65
CA GLY A 40 6.59 -5.63 -1.57
C GLY A 40 7.71 -4.94 -2.35
N ALA A 41 8.89 -5.53 -2.28
CA ALA A 41 10.07 -5.00 -2.96
C ALA A 41 9.89 -4.94 -4.48
N ARG A 42 9.21 -5.93 -5.10
CA ARG A 42 8.91 -5.93 -6.53
C ARG A 42 8.14 -4.69 -6.96
N ALA A 43 7.07 -4.36 -6.25
CA ALA A 43 6.22 -3.22 -6.57
C ALA A 43 6.94 -1.88 -6.36
N ILE A 44 7.69 -1.76 -5.26
CA ILE A 44 8.45 -0.54 -4.94
C ILE A 44 9.58 -0.32 -5.94
N ALA A 45 10.31 -1.36 -6.33
CA ALA A 45 11.35 -1.26 -7.34
C ALA A 45 10.85 -0.77 -8.71
N MET A 46 9.55 -0.91 -8.97
CA MET A 46 8.85 -0.37 -10.14
C MET A 46 8.24 1.03 -9.91
N GLY A 47 8.69 1.78 -8.90
CA GLY A 47 8.14 3.09 -8.56
C GLY A 47 6.69 3.05 -8.07
N GLY A 48 6.16 1.88 -7.67
CA GLY A 48 4.76 1.69 -7.34
C GLY A 48 3.81 1.67 -8.55
N ALA A 49 4.32 1.56 -9.77
CA ALA A 49 3.53 1.33 -11.00
C ALA A 49 3.18 -0.17 -11.12
N TYR A 50 2.27 -0.64 -10.30
CA TYR A 50 2.05 -2.07 -10.08
C TYR A 50 0.58 -2.52 -10.12
N VAL A 51 -0.39 -1.61 -10.15
CA VAL A 51 -1.84 -1.93 -10.05
C VAL A 51 -2.32 -2.89 -11.15
N SER A 52 -1.69 -2.84 -12.33
CA SER A 52 -2.00 -3.72 -13.47
C SER A 52 -1.12 -4.97 -13.53
N LEU A 53 0.00 -5.00 -12.80
CA LEU A 53 0.96 -6.11 -12.75
C LEU A 53 0.82 -6.99 -11.50
N ALA A 54 0.05 -6.56 -10.52
CA ALA A 54 -0.15 -7.27 -9.27
C ALA A 54 -0.74 -8.67 -9.53
N ASP A 55 0.10 -9.72 -9.44
CA ASP A 55 -0.24 -11.11 -9.77
C ASP A 55 0.32 -12.12 -8.72
N GLU A 56 0.67 -11.63 -7.55
CA GLU A 56 1.16 -12.39 -6.38
C GLU A 56 0.39 -12.01 -5.12
N ALA A 57 0.68 -12.61 -3.96
CA ALA A 57 -0.07 -12.35 -2.72
C ALA A 57 0.01 -10.89 -2.24
N SER A 58 1.03 -10.11 -2.63
CA SER A 58 1.08 -8.66 -2.41
C SER A 58 -0.03 -7.88 -3.15
N ALA A 59 -0.69 -8.50 -4.13
CA ALA A 59 -1.82 -7.93 -4.84
C ALA A 59 -3.00 -7.59 -3.91
N MET A 60 -3.15 -8.27 -2.77
CA MET A 60 -4.15 -7.91 -1.77
C MET A 60 -4.04 -6.46 -1.29
N PHE A 61 -2.85 -5.87 -1.36
CA PHE A 61 -2.60 -4.46 -1.07
C PHE A 61 -2.76 -3.55 -2.31
N TRP A 62 -2.23 -3.97 -3.47
CA TRP A 62 -2.14 -3.12 -4.66
C TRP A 62 -3.39 -3.14 -5.53
N ASN A 63 -3.94 -4.34 -5.76
CA ASN A 63 -5.13 -4.61 -6.56
C ASN A 63 -5.64 -6.01 -6.22
N PRO A 64 -6.63 -6.16 -5.35
CA PRO A 64 -7.08 -7.47 -4.91
C PRO A 64 -7.58 -8.39 -6.04
N ALA A 65 -7.95 -7.84 -7.22
CA ALA A 65 -8.28 -8.68 -8.39
C ALA A 65 -7.10 -9.55 -8.86
N GLY A 66 -5.86 -9.11 -8.57
CA GLY A 66 -4.66 -9.82 -9.00
C GLY A 66 -4.47 -11.19 -8.36
N ILE A 67 -4.97 -11.41 -7.12
CA ILE A 67 -4.86 -12.73 -6.51
C ILE A 67 -5.65 -13.81 -7.25
N ALA A 68 -6.61 -13.44 -8.11
CA ALA A 68 -7.30 -14.39 -8.98
C ALA A 68 -6.38 -15.09 -10.00
N LEU A 69 -5.18 -14.55 -10.24
CA LEU A 69 -4.18 -15.13 -11.14
C LEU A 69 -3.29 -16.17 -10.43
N ILE A 70 -3.32 -16.25 -9.10
CA ILE A 70 -2.53 -17.19 -8.32
C ILE A 70 -3.09 -18.61 -8.56
N LYS A 71 -2.18 -19.51 -8.90
CA LYS A 71 -2.48 -20.95 -9.08
C LYS A 71 -1.95 -21.71 -7.88
N GLY A 72 -2.82 -22.46 -7.19
CA GLY A 72 -2.46 -23.13 -5.93
C GLY A 72 -2.51 -22.15 -4.76
N GLY A 73 -1.41 -22.01 -4.04
CA GLY A 73 -1.29 -21.06 -2.94
C GLY A 73 0.01 -20.25 -3.01
N GLU A 74 0.02 -19.10 -2.35
CA GLU A 74 1.22 -18.29 -2.17
C GLU A 74 1.20 -17.62 -0.80
N ALA A 75 2.29 -17.78 -0.04
CA ALA A 75 2.57 -17.01 1.17
C ALA A 75 3.60 -15.93 0.84
N PHE A 76 3.40 -14.73 1.37
CA PHE A 76 4.21 -13.55 1.09
C PHE A 76 4.55 -12.83 2.39
N PHE A 77 5.80 -12.37 2.50
CA PHE A 77 6.27 -11.55 3.60
C PHE A 77 7.11 -10.40 3.06
N ASN A 78 6.96 -9.22 3.66
CA ASN A 78 7.76 -8.04 3.37
C ASN A 78 8.18 -7.37 4.67
N HIS A 79 9.46 -6.99 4.74
CA HIS A 79 10.03 -6.20 5.82
C HIS A 79 10.68 -4.94 5.25
N SER A 80 10.56 -3.85 5.99
CA SER A 80 11.20 -2.58 5.66
C SER A 80 11.46 -1.77 6.91
N GLU A 81 12.70 -1.35 7.10
CA GLU A 81 13.01 -0.26 8.01
C GLU A 81 12.50 1.04 7.39
N TRP A 82 11.51 1.63 8.05
CA TRP A 82 10.92 2.90 7.62
C TRP A 82 11.70 4.06 8.23
N ILE A 83 11.27 5.30 7.97
CA ILE A 83 11.89 6.49 8.57
C ILE A 83 11.78 6.45 10.11
N ALA A 84 12.76 7.05 10.81
CA ALA A 84 12.82 7.17 12.27
C ALA A 84 12.81 5.82 13.02
N ASP A 85 13.54 4.84 12.50
CA ASP A 85 13.70 3.49 13.10
C ASP A 85 12.36 2.75 13.35
N ILE A 86 11.34 3.11 12.56
CA ILE A 86 10.04 2.44 12.59
C ILE A 86 10.10 1.22 11.67
N ASN A 87 9.59 0.08 12.12
CA ASN A 87 9.50 -1.12 11.32
C ASN A 87 8.13 -1.20 10.62
N PHE A 88 8.16 -1.54 9.33
CA PHE A 88 6.97 -1.79 8.54
C PHE A 88 7.01 -3.22 8.00
N ASP A 89 6.07 -4.02 8.45
CA ASP A 89 5.94 -5.42 8.11
C ASP A 89 4.61 -5.70 7.43
N TYR A 90 4.64 -6.58 6.43
CA TYR A 90 3.43 -7.09 5.79
C TYR A 90 3.56 -8.59 5.60
N ALA A 91 2.53 -9.31 5.96
CA ALA A 91 2.40 -10.73 5.70
C ALA A 91 1.07 -11.03 5.00
N GLY A 92 1.06 -11.98 4.07
CA GLY A 92 -0.15 -12.38 3.39
C GLY A 92 -0.07 -13.82 2.91
N VAL A 93 -1.23 -14.46 2.85
CA VAL A 93 -1.39 -15.77 2.23
C VAL A 93 -2.63 -15.75 1.33
N ALA A 94 -2.49 -16.29 0.14
CA ALA A 94 -3.59 -16.45 -0.80
C ALA A 94 -3.63 -17.89 -1.31
N PHE A 95 -4.84 -18.44 -1.49
CA PHE A 95 -5.02 -19.78 -2.00
C PHE A 95 -6.24 -19.85 -2.92
N SER A 96 -6.06 -20.50 -4.06
CA SER A 96 -7.07 -20.64 -5.09
C SER A 96 -7.89 -21.92 -4.88
N ILE A 97 -9.21 -21.76 -4.86
CA ILE A 97 -10.16 -22.89 -4.84
C ILE A 97 -10.76 -22.99 -6.25
N PRO A 98 -10.52 -24.10 -6.96
CA PRO A 98 -11.03 -24.26 -8.32
C PRO A 98 -12.54 -24.01 -8.41
N GLN A 99 -12.97 -23.29 -9.44
CA GLN A 99 -14.37 -22.89 -9.73
C GLN A 99 -15.00 -21.89 -8.75
N VAL A 100 -14.43 -21.66 -7.56
CA VAL A 100 -14.93 -20.71 -6.57
C VAL A 100 -14.23 -19.35 -6.72
N GLY A 101 -12.91 -19.32 -6.63
CA GLY A 101 -12.09 -18.14 -6.63
C GLY A 101 -10.89 -18.26 -5.70
N THR A 102 -10.19 -17.17 -5.47
CA THR A 102 -9.03 -17.11 -4.60
C THR A 102 -9.37 -16.34 -3.33
N PHE A 103 -9.11 -16.93 -2.18
CA PHE A 103 -9.18 -16.28 -0.88
C PHE A 103 -7.81 -15.82 -0.44
N GLY A 104 -7.76 -14.76 0.32
CA GLY A 104 -6.54 -14.24 0.88
C GLY A 104 -6.73 -13.69 2.29
N PHE A 105 -5.68 -13.79 3.09
CA PHE A 105 -5.57 -13.15 4.41
C PHE A 105 -4.29 -12.33 4.42
N ASN A 106 -4.36 -11.12 4.95
CA ASN A 106 -3.20 -10.25 5.04
C ASN A 106 -3.19 -9.47 6.35
N ALA A 107 -1.98 -9.10 6.76
CA ALA A 107 -1.74 -8.29 7.93
C ALA A 107 -0.63 -7.28 7.63
N THR A 108 -0.84 -6.04 8.04
CA THR A 108 0.12 -4.94 7.96
C THR A 108 0.40 -4.46 9.37
N PHE A 109 1.66 -4.27 9.70
CA PHE A 109 2.09 -3.76 11.00
C PHE A 109 3.05 -2.59 10.80
N LEU A 110 2.82 -1.53 11.56
CA LEU A 110 3.78 -0.46 11.75
C LEU A 110 4.10 -0.41 13.24
N SER A 111 5.34 -0.66 13.61
CA SER A 111 5.78 -0.73 14.99
C SER A 111 7.02 0.12 15.22
N MET A 112 7.11 0.70 16.39
CA MET A 112 8.26 1.46 16.84
C MET A 112 8.80 0.89 18.14
N ALA A 113 10.06 1.17 18.44
CA ALA A 113 10.65 0.84 19.73
C ALA A 113 9.94 1.61 20.85
N ASP A 114 9.97 1.03 22.05
CA ASP A 114 9.45 1.71 23.23
C ASP A 114 10.20 3.01 23.48
N MET A 115 9.44 4.07 23.77
CA MET A 115 9.97 5.39 24.08
C MET A 115 9.79 5.71 25.57
N GLU A 116 10.72 6.48 26.13
CA GLU A 116 10.62 6.92 27.49
C GLU A 116 9.66 8.11 27.60
N ARG A 117 8.76 8.03 28.60
CA ARG A 117 7.82 9.11 28.90
C ARG A 117 8.56 10.23 29.63
N THR A 118 8.53 11.43 29.07
CA THR A 118 9.03 12.66 29.69
C THR A 118 7.87 13.53 30.19
N THR A 119 8.13 14.34 31.21
CA THR A 119 7.20 15.33 31.75
C THR A 119 7.96 16.62 32.06
N GLU A 120 7.24 17.71 32.31
CA GLU A 120 7.88 18.96 32.74
C GLU A 120 8.74 18.82 34.00
N LEU A 121 8.34 17.93 34.91
CA LEU A 121 9.08 17.66 36.15
C LEU A 121 10.26 16.68 35.95
N TYR A 122 10.19 15.84 34.95
CA TYR A 122 11.19 14.82 34.62
C TYR A 122 11.52 14.86 33.11
N PRO A 123 12.27 15.90 32.65
CA PRO A 123 12.59 16.06 31.26
C PRO A 123 13.55 15.00 30.73
N GLU A 124 14.36 14.40 31.62
CA GLU A 124 15.28 13.30 31.25
C GLU A 124 14.61 11.93 31.22
N GLY A 125 13.33 11.85 31.61
CA GLY A 125 12.54 10.62 31.62
C GLY A 125 11.94 10.30 32.98
N THR A 126 10.81 9.61 32.96
CA THR A 126 10.10 9.16 34.19
C THR A 126 10.42 7.72 34.56
N GLY A 127 11.22 7.00 33.75
CA GLY A 127 11.43 5.56 33.81
C GLY A 127 10.24 4.73 33.32
N GLN A 128 9.16 5.36 32.85
CA GLN A 128 8.03 4.68 32.25
C GLN A 128 8.20 4.65 30.72
N LEU A 129 8.04 3.48 30.13
CA LEU A 129 8.07 3.30 28.69
C LEU A 129 6.65 3.32 28.11
N PHE A 130 6.51 3.79 26.88
CA PHE A 130 5.28 3.69 26.11
C PHE A 130 5.60 3.29 24.67
N SER A 131 4.62 2.68 24.03
CA SER A 131 4.70 2.32 22.62
C SER A 131 3.56 2.96 21.83
N ALA A 132 3.81 3.14 20.54
CA ALA A 132 2.80 3.45 19.56
C ALA A 132 2.94 2.49 18.38
N GLY A 133 1.83 2.20 17.72
CA GLY A 133 1.84 1.33 16.58
C GLY A 133 0.50 1.31 15.86
N SER A 134 0.53 0.75 14.67
CA SER A 134 -0.65 0.64 13.83
C SER A 134 -0.69 -0.74 13.19
N HIS A 135 -1.87 -1.32 13.08
CA HIS A 135 -2.04 -2.57 12.37
C HIS A 135 -3.33 -2.61 11.56
N ALA A 136 -3.28 -3.36 10.47
CA ALA A 136 -4.46 -3.66 9.67
C ALA A 136 -4.51 -5.15 9.36
N LEU A 137 -5.67 -5.76 9.56
CA LEU A 137 -5.94 -7.15 9.22
C LEU A 137 -6.95 -7.21 8.10
N GLY A 138 -6.66 -7.93 7.02
CA GLY A 138 -7.49 -7.98 5.83
C GLY A 138 -7.89 -9.39 5.43
N ILE A 139 -9.10 -9.49 4.87
CA ILE A 139 -9.62 -10.69 4.23
C ILE A 139 -9.96 -10.32 2.78
N SER A 140 -9.38 -11.05 1.84
CA SER A 140 -9.54 -10.82 0.42
C SER A 140 -10.26 -11.97 -0.26
N PHE A 141 -11.00 -11.62 -1.29
CA PHE A 141 -11.59 -12.58 -2.23
C PHE A 141 -11.47 -12.02 -3.65
N ALA A 142 -11.04 -12.84 -4.60
CA ALA A 142 -11.04 -12.49 -6.00
C ALA A 142 -11.47 -13.66 -6.89
N ARG A 143 -12.03 -13.30 -8.03
CA ARG A 143 -12.46 -14.28 -9.04
C ARG A 143 -12.27 -13.74 -10.45
N SER A 144 -11.77 -14.59 -11.34
CA SER A 144 -11.82 -14.34 -12.77
C SER A 144 -13.24 -14.61 -13.27
N LEU A 145 -13.92 -13.58 -13.73
CA LEU A 145 -15.29 -13.67 -14.30
C LEU A 145 -15.25 -14.18 -15.73
N THR A 146 -14.15 -13.87 -16.43
CA THR A 146 -13.83 -14.40 -17.76
C THR A 146 -12.33 -14.67 -17.82
N ASP A 147 -11.85 -15.29 -18.89
CA ASP A 147 -10.42 -15.53 -19.12
C ASP A 147 -9.57 -14.23 -19.15
N LYS A 148 -10.22 -13.08 -19.23
CA LYS A 148 -9.57 -11.76 -19.41
C LYS A 148 -9.91 -10.77 -18.31
N PHE A 149 -10.94 -11.00 -17.54
CA PHE A 149 -11.43 -10.03 -16.56
C PHE A 149 -11.59 -10.66 -15.18
N SER A 150 -10.91 -10.07 -14.22
CA SER A 150 -10.96 -10.45 -12.81
C SER A 150 -11.44 -9.27 -11.95
N ILE A 151 -12.14 -9.59 -10.89
CA ILE A 151 -12.55 -8.65 -9.84
C ILE A 151 -12.11 -9.18 -8.48
N GLY A 152 -11.78 -8.28 -7.56
CA GLY A 152 -11.38 -8.64 -6.21
C GLY A 152 -11.78 -7.60 -5.18
N PHE A 153 -11.90 -8.06 -3.96
CA PHE A 153 -12.26 -7.26 -2.79
C PHE A 153 -11.30 -7.59 -1.65
N ASN A 154 -11.02 -6.61 -0.80
CA ASN A 154 -10.29 -6.80 0.44
C ASN A 154 -10.95 -5.98 1.54
N VAL A 155 -11.45 -6.62 2.58
CA VAL A 155 -12.06 -5.96 3.75
C VAL A 155 -11.02 -5.91 4.86
N LYS A 156 -10.80 -4.72 5.44
CA LYS A 156 -9.76 -4.47 6.44
C LYS A 156 -10.36 -3.97 7.75
N TYR A 157 -9.88 -4.53 8.86
CA TYR A 157 -9.94 -3.94 10.17
C TYR A 157 -8.66 -3.18 10.44
N ILE A 158 -8.75 -1.94 10.90
CA ILE A 158 -7.62 -1.01 11.09
C ILE A 158 -7.64 -0.55 12.54
N ASN A 159 -6.47 -0.56 13.16
CA ASN A 159 -6.28 -0.03 14.50
C ASN A 159 -4.97 0.76 14.58
N GLU A 160 -5.03 1.91 15.19
CA GLU A 160 -3.89 2.72 15.60
C GLU A 160 -3.94 2.89 17.12
N HIS A 161 -2.81 2.76 17.79
CA HIS A 161 -2.73 2.96 19.22
C HIS A 161 -1.51 3.81 19.58
N ILE A 162 -1.67 4.58 20.63
CA ILE A 162 -0.60 5.31 21.30
C ILE A 162 -0.86 5.27 22.80
N LEU A 163 0.08 4.71 23.56
CA LEU A 163 -0.02 4.50 25.00
C LEU A 163 -1.34 3.77 25.37
N ASN A 164 -2.32 4.43 25.99
CA ASN A 164 -3.61 3.87 26.41
C ASN A 164 -4.79 4.37 25.56
N SER A 165 -4.51 5.03 24.45
CA SER A 165 -5.53 5.55 23.52
C SER A 165 -5.44 4.82 22.19
N SER A 166 -6.57 4.60 21.54
CA SER A 166 -6.64 3.91 20.26
C SER A 166 -7.73 4.47 19.37
N ALA A 167 -7.53 4.29 18.06
CA ALA A 167 -8.53 4.55 17.05
C ALA A 167 -8.76 3.29 16.20
N THR A 168 -10.00 2.99 15.90
CA THR A 168 -10.36 1.82 15.09
C THR A 168 -11.19 2.22 13.89
N GLY A 169 -11.04 1.46 12.79
CA GLY A 169 -11.80 1.67 11.58
C GLY A 169 -11.93 0.41 10.74
N PHE A 170 -12.84 0.46 9.78
CA PHE A 170 -13.02 -0.57 8.77
C PHE A 170 -12.91 0.06 7.38
N ALA A 171 -12.30 -0.67 6.46
CA ALA A 171 -12.17 -0.26 5.08
C ALA A 171 -12.42 -1.41 4.12
N ILE A 172 -12.77 -1.06 2.89
CA ILE A 172 -12.91 -1.98 1.77
C ILE A 172 -12.04 -1.49 0.61
N ASP A 173 -11.34 -2.43 -0.03
CA ASP A 173 -10.67 -2.18 -1.30
C ASP A 173 -11.39 -2.95 -2.39
N ILE A 174 -11.49 -2.35 -3.58
CA ILE A 174 -12.16 -2.94 -4.74
C ILE A 174 -11.21 -2.82 -5.92
N GLY A 175 -10.84 -3.97 -6.49
CA GLY A 175 -9.93 -4.04 -7.61
C GLY A 175 -10.52 -4.72 -8.82
N THR A 176 -10.05 -4.30 -9.99
CA THR A 176 -10.35 -4.94 -11.27
C THR A 176 -9.08 -5.10 -12.09
N LEU A 177 -9.00 -6.18 -12.86
CA LEU A 177 -7.89 -6.44 -13.76
C LEU A 177 -8.43 -6.97 -15.09
N PHE A 178 -8.04 -6.33 -16.18
CA PHE A 178 -8.41 -6.71 -17.53
C PHE A 178 -7.15 -6.99 -18.37
N ILE A 179 -7.05 -8.20 -18.90
CA ILE A 179 -5.94 -8.64 -19.76
C ILE A 179 -6.43 -8.61 -21.21
N THR A 180 -5.83 -7.74 -22.01
CA THR A 180 -6.23 -7.56 -23.41
C THR A 180 -5.53 -8.57 -24.33
N GLN A 181 -6.02 -8.70 -25.56
CA GLN A 181 -5.34 -9.51 -26.58
C GLN A 181 -4.15 -8.77 -27.24
N PHE A 182 -4.01 -7.47 -27.01
CA PHE A 182 -2.96 -6.68 -27.61
C PHE A 182 -1.68 -6.78 -26.79
N LYS A 183 -0.72 -7.60 -27.22
CA LYS A 183 0.58 -7.81 -26.56
C LYS A 183 0.47 -8.08 -25.06
N GLY A 184 -0.53 -8.85 -24.64
CA GLY A 184 -0.74 -9.13 -23.22
C GLY A 184 -0.95 -7.89 -22.33
N MET A 185 -1.29 -6.73 -22.93
CA MET A 185 -1.51 -5.49 -22.19
C MET A 185 -2.54 -5.71 -21.10
N ARG A 186 -2.19 -5.31 -19.88
CA ARG A 186 -3.04 -5.38 -18.71
C ARG A 186 -3.51 -3.98 -18.32
N ILE A 187 -4.76 -3.86 -17.94
CA ILE A 187 -5.36 -2.64 -17.40
C ILE A 187 -5.87 -2.99 -16.01
N GLY A 188 -5.36 -2.31 -15.00
CA GLY A 188 -5.76 -2.48 -13.61
C GLY A 188 -6.39 -1.21 -13.06
N ALA A 189 -7.40 -1.35 -12.22
CA ALA A 189 -7.93 -0.25 -11.42
C ALA A 189 -8.21 -0.75 -10.01
N ASN A 190 -7.90 0.09 -9.02
CA ASN A 190 -8.13 -0.20 -7.61
C ASN A 190 -8.58 1.07 -6.87
N ILE A 191 -9.65 0.94 -6.10
CA ILE A 191 -10.04 1.90 -5.06
C ILE A 191 -9.68 1.26 -3.73
N SER A 192 -8.80 1.89 -2.96
CA SER A 192 -8.35 1.38 -1.66
C SER A 192 -8.75 2.30 -0.52
N ASN A 193 -8.93 1.70 0.67
CA ASN A 193 -9.22 2.38 1.91
C ASN A 193 -10.56 3.16 1.92
N PHE A 194 -11.56 2.71 1.17
CA PHE A 194 -12.91 3.24 1.30
C PHE A 194 -13.55 2.72 2.58
N GLY A 195 -13.80 3.59 3.57
CA GLY A 195 -14.25 3.09 4.87
C GLY A 195 -14.71 4.15 5.86
N THR A 196 -14.74 3.75 7.12
CA THR A 196 -15.21 4.57 8.23
C THR A 196 -14.19 5.64 8.63
N LYS A 197 -14.67 6.74 9.19
CA LYS A 197 -13.77 7.68 9.88
C LYS A 197 -13.25 7.07 11.17
N MET A 198 -12.01 7.40 11.52
CA MET A 198 -11.37 7.00 12.76
C MET A 198 -11.34 8.17 13.74
N GLN A 199 -11.47 7.86 15.02
CA GLN A 199 -11.41 8.82 16.13
C GLN A 199 -10.59 8.20 17.25
N MET A 200 -9.58 8.93 17.75
CA MET A 200 -8.79 8.52 18.88
C MET A 200 -9.64 8.64 20.17
N SER A 201 -9.63 7.60 20.99
CA SER A 201 -10.29 7.54 22.29
C SER A 201 -9.47 6.70 23.27
N GLY A 202 -9.58 6.95 24.58
CA GLY A 202 -8.88 6.17 25.59
C GLY A 202 -8.58 6.95 26.86
N ARG A 203 -7.97 6.29 27.81
CA ARG A 203 -7.73 6.83 29.15
C ARG A 203 -6.84 8.06 29.20
N ASP A 204 -5.98 8.25 28.21
CA ASP A 204 -5.07 9.40 28.16
C ASP A 204 -5.80 10.70 27.80
N LEU A 205 -7.06 10.60 27.38
CA LEU A 205 -7.93 11.74 27.10
C LEU A 205 -8.81 12.12 28.29
N LEU A 206 -8.77 11.35 29.39
CA LEU A 206 -9.50 11.65 30.63
C LEU A 206 -8.91 12.89 31.30
N VAL A 207 -9.76 13.82 31.64
CA VAL A 207 -9.44 15.04 32.40
C VAL A 207 -10.41 15.19 33.57
N GLN A 208 -9.95 15.81 34.64
CA GLN A 208 -10.84 16.26 35.69
C GLN A 208 -11.33 17.67 35.36
N HIS A 209 -12.62 17.86 35.38
CA HIS A 209 -13.26 19.13 35.01
C HIS A 209 -14.14 19.62 36.17
N ASP A 210 -13.97 20.89 36.49
CA ASP A 210 -14.86 21.62 37.39
C ASP A 210 -15.93 22.32 36.53
N VAL A 211 -17.21 21.99 36.74
CA VAL A 211 -18.33 22.53 35.99
C VAL A 211 -18.61 23.99 36.31
N ASP A 212 -18.30 24.42 37.54
CA ASP A 212 -18.51 25.79 38.01
C ASP A 212 -17.37 26.24 38.92
N PRO A 213 -16.25 26.70 38.36
CA PRO A 213 -15.07 27.14 39.12
C PRO A 213 -15.31 28.35 40.06
N GLN A 214 -16.48 29.00 39.93
CA GLN A 214 -16.81 30.18 40.74
C GLN A 214 -17.66 29.81 41.98
N ARG A 215 -18.05 28.55 42.14
CA ARG A 215 -18.92 28.09 43.21
C ARG A 215 -18.23 27.09 44.12
N ASP A 216 -17.92 27.48 45.31
CA ASP A 216 -17.35 26.57 46.35
C ASP A 216 -18.37 25.50 46.78
N GLY A 217 -17.88 24.28 47.03
CA GLY A 217 -18.67 23.16 47.54
C GLY A 217 -19.39 22.33 46.48
N ASN A 218 -19.20 22.57 45.20
CA ASN A 218 -19.61 21.70 44.12
C ASN A 218 -18.60 20.55 43.93
N ASN A 219 -18.90 19.60 43.04
CA ASN A 219 -17.96 18.57 42.61
C ASN A 219 -16.97 19.14 41.60
N ASP A 220 -15.75 19.45 42.04
CA ASP A 220 -14.66 20.02 41.24
C ASP A 220 -13.88 18.97 40.45
N ARG A 221 -14.25 17.67 40.54
CA ARG A 221 -13.50 16.54 39.97
C ARG A 221 -14.42 15.59 39.18
N ILE A 222 -15.19 16.13 38.26
CA ILE A 222 -15.99 15.31 37.38
C ILE A 222 -15.08 14.77 36.26
N ASN A 223 -15.10 13.46 36.05
CA ASN A 223 -14.39 12.86 34.91
C ASN A 223 -15.04 13.32 33.61
N ALA A 224 -14.22 13.93 32.75
CA ALA A 224 -14.57 14.32 31.41
C ALA A 224 -13.53 13.79 30.41
N ASP A 225 -13.92 13.63 29.16
CA ASP A 225 -13.02 13.20 28.09
C ASP A 225 -12.79 14.35 27.12
N TRP A 226 -11.54 14.58 26.75
CA TRP A 226 -11.22 15.37 25.57
C TRP A 226 -11.76 14.68 24.32
N LYS A 227 -12.70 15.32 23.65
CA LYS A 227 -13.24 14.79 22.39
C LYS A 227 -12.31 15.14 21.23
N THR A 228 -11.69 14.13 20.65
CA THR A 228 -10.87 14.28 19.44
C THR A 228 -11.73 14.37 18.19
N ASP A 229 -11.18 14.91 17.11
CA ASP A 229 -11.85 14.95 15.81
C ASP A 229 -11.84 13.58 15.12
N LYS A 230 -12.74 13.43 14.16
CA LYS A 230 -12.84 12.26 13.28
C LYS A 230 -12.15 12.55 11.96
N PHE A 231 -11.21 11.69 11.58
CA PHE A 231 -10.47 11.79 10.34
C PHE A 231 -10.85 10.68 9.36
N ASP A 232 -10.91 11.02 8.08
CA ASP A 232 -11.14 10.05 7.01
C ASP A 232 -9.93 9.14 6.82
N LEU A 233 -10.15 7.93 6.30
CA LEU A 233 -9.08 7.06 5.86
C LEU A 233 -8.42 7.60 4.57
N PRO A 234 -7.16 7.22 4.27
CA PRO A 234 -6.47 7.69 3.07
C PRO A 234 -6.98 6.96 1.82
N LEU A 235 -8.18 7.35 1.39
CA LEU A 235 -8.81 6.83 0.17
C LEU A 235 -7.92 7.10 -1.03
N ASN A 236 -7.67 6.07 -1.83
CA ASN A 236 -6.80 6.19 -2.98
C ASN A 236 -7.38 5.44 -4.19
N LEU A 237 -7.53 6.15 -5.30
CA LEU A 237 -7.84 5.56 -6.60
C LEU A 237 -6.55 5.41 -7.40
N ARG A 238 -6.31 4.20 -7.89
CA ARG A 238 -5.20 3.90 -8.81
C ARG A 238 -5.72 3.29 -10.09
N VAL A 239 -5.21 3.76 -11.21
CA VAL A 239 -5.49 3.19 -12.54
C VAL A 239 -4.17 3.03 -13.26
N GLY A 240 -3.88 1.84 -13.75
CA GLY A 240 -2.62 1.55 -14.41
C GLY A 240 -2.76 0.70 -15.65
N VAL A 241 -1.76 0.83 -16.49
CA VAL A 241 -1.62 0.06 -17.73
C VAL A 241 -0.21 -0.51 -17.78
N SER A 242 -0.09 -1.79 -18.12
CA SER A 242 1.19 -2.43 -18.35
C SER A 242 1.22 -3.19 -19.67
N LEU A 243 2.41 -3.31 -20.24
CA LEU A 243 2.64 -3.95 -21.55
C LEU A 243 3.89 -4.81 -21.46
N ASP A 244 3.79 -6.08 -21.91
CA ASP A 244 4.96 -6.93 -22.15
C ASP A 244 5.49 -6.72 -23.55
N LEU A 245 6.69 -6.16 -23.65
CA LEU A 245 7.34 -5.89 -24.95
C LEU A 245 7.97 -7.13 -25.57
N LEU A 246 8.27 -8.16 -24.76
CA LEU A 246 8.92 -9.40 -25.17
C LEU A 246 7.98 -10.61 -25.15
N GLN A 247 6.69 -10.42 -25.30
CA GLN A 247 5.66 -11.48 -25.21
C GLN A 247 5.97 -12.73 -26.09
N ASN A 248 6.74 -12.57 -27.16
CA ASN A 248 7.08 -13.67 -28.10
C ASN A 248 8.52 -14.18 -27.93
N VAL A 249 9.20 -13.80 -26.86
CA VAL A 249 10.58 -14.24 -26.58
C VAL A 249 10.54 -15.27 -25.45
N ASP A 250 10.94 -16.48 -25.74
CA ASP A 250 10.95 -17.55 -24.75
C ASP A 250 11.83 -17.19 -23.54
N ASN A 251 11.31 -17.47 -22.35
CA ASN A 251 11.99 -17.33 -21.06
C ASN A 251 12.39 -15.89 -20.65
N ASN A 252 12.08 -14.88 -21.46
CA ASN A 252 12.36 -13.49 -21.12
C ASN A 252 11.09 -12.64 -21.19
N GLN A 253 10.95 -11.69 -20.27
CA GLN A 253 9.82 -10.75 -20.25
C GLN A 253 10.35 -9.33 -20.03
N LEU A 254 9.75 -8.36 -20.65
CA LEU A 254 10.03 -6.94 -20.43
C LEU A 254 8.72 -6.19 -20.24
N TRP A 255 8.37 -5.98 -19.00
CA TRP A 255 7.19 -5.22 -18.62
C TRP A 255 7.50 -3.75 -18.49
N LEU A 256 6.66 -2.91 -19.08
CA LEU A 256 6.59 -1.48 -18.80
C LEU A 256 5.21 -1.18 -18.20
N SER A 257 5.18 -0.39 -17.13
CA SER A 257 3.95 -0.02 -16.44
C SER A 257 3.89 1.47 -16.15
N VAL A 258 2.68 2.02 -16.20
CA VAL A 258 2.37 3.40 -15.83
C VAL A 258 1.09 3.38 -15.01
N ASP A 259 1.14 3.95 -13.81
CA ASP A 259 -0.01 4.08 -12.90
C ASP A 259 -0.30 5.56 -12.62
N ALA A 260 -1.56 5.95 -12.75
CA ALA A 260 -2.09 7.22 -12.24
C ALA A 260 -2.65 6.99 -10.84
N VAL A 261 -2.31 7.88 -9.92
CA VAL A 261 -2.67 7.81 -8.50
C VAL A 261 -3.42 9.07 -8.11
N HIS A 262 -4.61 8.92 -7.55
CA HIS A 262 -5.46 10.02 -7.09
C HIS A 262 -5.87 9.78 -5.64
N PRO A 263 -5.09 10.30 -4.65
CA PRO A 263 -5.42 10.21 -3.23
C PRO A 263 -6.40 11.33 -2.83
N ASN A 264 -7.19 11.10 -1.76
CA ASN A 264 -8.10 12.12 -1.23
C ASN A 264 -7.39 13.18 -0.36
N ASP A 265 -6.17 12.89 0.08
CA ASP A 265 -5.41 13.69 1.06
C ASP A 265 -4.07 14.20 0.51
N ASN A 266 -3.86 14.11 -0.80
CA ASN A 266 -2.64 14.61 -1.46
C ASN A 266 -2.91 14.96 -2.93
N VAL A 267 -1.92 15.51 -3.60
CA VAL A 267 -1.96 15.80 -5.04
C VAL A 267 -1.87 14.50 -5.87
N GLU A 268 -2.43 14.56 -7.06
CA GLU A 268 -2.34 13.48 -8.04
C GLU A 268 -0.92 13.26 -8.49
N SER A 269 -0.56 12.01 -8.76
CA SER A 269 0.77 11.64 -9.20
C SER A 269 0.74 10.54 -10.25
N LEU A 270 1.85 10.42 -10.99
CA LEU A 270 2.11 9.35 -11.94
C LEU A 270 3.31 8.55 -11.46
N ASN A 271 3.21 7.24 -11.57
CA ASN A 271 4.29 6.31 -11.34
C ASN A 271 4.64 5.60 -12.65
N ILE A 272 5.92 5.38 -12.90
CA ILE A 272 6.38 4.59 -14.04
C ILE A 272 7.35 3.52 -13.57
N GLY A 273 7.33 2.38 -14.22
CA GLY A 273 8.23 1.28 -13.87
C GLY A 273 8.49 0.33 -15.03
N GLY A 274 9.65 -0.32 -14.95
CA GLY A 274 10.04 -1.38 -15.86
C GLY A 274 10.60 -2.58 -15.11
N GLU A 275 10.23 -3.78 -15.57
CA GLU A 275 10.72 -5.05 -15.07
C GLU A 275 11.26 -5.89 -16.24
N TYR A 276 12.53 -6.25 -16.19
CA TYR A 276 13.13 -7.20 -17.10
C TYR A 276 13.38 -8.53 -16.37
N VAL A 277 12.70 -9.57 -16.82
CA VAL A 277 12.86 -10.94 -16.28
C VAL A 277 13.66 -11.77 -17.26
N LEU A 278 14.81 -12.25 -16.80
CA LEU A 278 15.76 -13.06 -17.55
C LEU A 278 15.60 -14.53 -17.15
N TYR A 279 15.39 -15.41 -18.13
CA TYR A 279 15.22 -16.87 -17.97
C TYR A 279 14.13 -17.26 -16.95
N ASN A 280 13.13 -16.38 -16.69
CA ASN A 280 12.12 -16.54 -15.64
C ASN A 280 12.72 -16.75 -14.22
N VAL A 281 13.99 -16.39 -14.00
CA VAL A 281 14.73 -16.55 -12.75
C VAL A 281 15.19 -15.23 -12.17
N LEU A 282 15.90 -14.42 -12.94
CA LEU A 282 16.44 -13.14 -12.48
C LEU A 282 15.57 -12.01 -12.97
N ALA A 283 15.11 -11.15 -12.07
CA ALA A 283 14.39 -9.93 -12.40
C ALA A 283 15.23 -8.69 -12.05
N LEU A 284 15.31 -7.75 -12.98
CA LEU A 284 15.88 -6.42 -12.76
C LEU A 284 14.79 -5.39 -12.94
N ARG A 285 14.71 -4.43 -12.03
CA ARG A 285 13.63 -3.45 -11.98
C ARG A 285 14.16 -2.05 -11.77
N ALA A 286 13.51 -1.11 -12.42
CA ALA A 286 13.73 0.31 -12.22
C ALA A 286 12.40 1.05 -12.35
N GLY A 287 12.24 2.12 -11.57
CA GLY A 287 11.03 2.91 -11.59
C GLY A 287 11.25 4.32 -11.09
N TYR A 288 10.24 5.12 -11.24
CA TYR A 288 10.19 6.48 -10.70
C TYR A 288 8.80 6.73 -10.13
N ALA A 289 8.76 7.06 -8.85
CA ALA A 289 7.53 7.29 -8.11
C ALA A 289 7.16 8.77 -8.08
N SER A 290 5.85 9.06 -8.01
CA SER A 290 5.29 10.39 -7.74
C SER A 290 5.78 11.50 -8.70
N ILE A 291 5.86 11.18 -10.00
CA ILE A 291 6.12 12.17 -11.05
C ILE A 291 5.01 13.24 -10.98
N ARG A 292 5.39 14.51 -11.14
CA ARG A 292 4.53 15.72 -11.07
C ARG A 292 4.08 16.14 -9.65
N SER A 293 4.46 15.45 -8.61
CA SER A 293 4.26 15.94 -7.24
C SER A 293 5.45 16.81 -6.85
N GLU A 294 5.25 18.12 -6.73
CA GLU A 294 6.34 19.09 -6.46
C GLU A 294 6.89 18.96 -5.04
N GLU A 295 6.10 18.41 -4.10
CA GLU A 295 6.46 18.29 -2.68
C GLU A 295 6.68 16.82 -2.26
N THR A 296 7.14 15.96 -3.18
CA THR A 296 7.40 14.56 -2.85
C THR A 296 8.88 14.33 -2.56
N GLU A 297 9.14 13.52 -1.54
CA GLU A 297 10.48 12.98 -1.28
C GLU A 297 10.74 11.67 -2.07
N LYS A 298 9.70 11.08 -2.68
CA LYS A 298 9.82 9.87 -3.49
C LYS A 298 10.41 10.16 -4.86
N GLY A 299 11.20 9.22 -5.37
CA GLY A 299 11.88 9.42 -6.65
C GLY A 299 12.28 8.11 -7.32
N LEU A 300 13.56 8.00 -7.64
CA LEU A 300 14.14 6.84 -8.30
C LEU A 300 14.04 5.60 -7.40
N THR A 301 13.60 4.50 -8.01
CA THR A 301 13.58 3.20 -7.37
C THR A 301 14.32 2.18 -8.23
N LEU A 302 15.04 1.27 -7.59
CA LEU A 302 15.78 0.20 -8.23
C LEU A 302 15.54 -1.10 -7.46
N GLY A 303 15.66 -2.23 -8.13
CA GLY A 303 15.56 -3.50 -7.44
C GLY A 303 15.95 -4.68 -8.28
N ALA A 304 16.12 -5.79 -7.58
CA ALA A 304 16.42 -7.09 -8.18
C ALA A 304 15.60 -8.18 -7.49
N GLY A 305 15.32 -9.25 -8.21
CA GLY A 305 14.60 -10.39 -7.68
C GLY A 305 15.10 -11.71 -8.24
N LEU A 306 14.96 -12.74 -7.44
CA LEU A 306 15.22 -14.12 -7.83
C LEU A 306 13.95 -14.93 -7.67
N ASN A 307 13.57 -15.67 -8.70
CA ASN A 307 12.43 -16.58 -8.70
C ASN A 307 12.95 -17.99 -9.05
N TYR A 308 12.95 -18.86 -8.07
CA TYR A 308 13.41 -20.23 -8.26
C TYR A 308 12.26 -21.22 -8.08
N LYS A 309 12.08 -22.08 -9.08
CA LYS A 309 11.08 -23.15 -9.05
C LYS A 309 11.76 -24.46 -8.70
N PHE A 310 11.33 -25.06 -7.61
CA PHE A 310 11.77 -26.40 -7.18
C PHE A 310 11.00 -27.51 -7.91
N ILE A 311 11.45 -28.74 -7.71
CA ILE A 311 10.75 -29.93 -8.19
C ILE A 311 9.35 -29.97 -7.52
N GLY A 312 8.32 -30.20 -8.31
CA GLY A 312 6.94 -30.03 -7.89
C GLY A 312 6.43 -28.64 -8.20
N ASN A 313 5.43 -28.18 -7.47
CA ASN A 313 4.81 -26.86 -7.69
C ASN A 313 5.34 -25.76 -6.76
N VAL A 314 6.38 -26.06 -5.98
CA VAL A 314 6.94 -25.08 -5.03
C VAL A 314 7.83 -24.09 -5.75
N SER A 315 7.58 -22.82 -5.53
CA SER A 315 8.44 -21.72 -6.00
C SER A 315 8.82 -20.81 -4.84
N VAL A 316 10.02 -20.26 -4.90
CA VAL A 316 10.53 -19.29 -3.94
C VAL A 316 10.95 -18.04 -4.69
N LYS A 317 10.47 -16.89 -4.23
CA LYS A 317 10.83 -15.57 -4.75
C LYS A 317 11.47 -14.77 -3.63
N ILE A 318 12.56 -14.10 -3.94
CA ILE A 318 13.25 -13.17 -3.03
C ILE A 318 13.48 -11.89 -3.82
N ASP A 319 12.97 -10.79 -3.32
CA ASP A 319 13.08 -9.50 -3.97
C ASP A 319 13.69 -8.46 -3.02
N TYR A 320 14.52 -7.59 -3.58
CA TYR A 320 15.11 -6.44 -2.92
C TYR A 320 14.77 -5.17 -3.68
N ALA A 321 14.45 -4.11 -2.97
CA ALA A 321 14.24 -2.79 -3.52
C ALA A 321 14.97 -1.72 -2.73
N TYR A 322 15.49 -0.76 -3.48
CA TYR A 322 16.03 0.51 -3.03
C TYR A 322 15.11 1.63 -3.51
N GLU A 323 14.65 2.49 -2.61
CA GLU A 323 13.83 3.65 -2.89
C GLU A 323 14.55 4.92 -2.41
N SER A 324 14.84 5.85 -3.31
CA SER A 324 15.34 7.17 -2.94
C SER A 324 14.23 7.95 -2.26
N PHE A 325 14.49 8.49 -1.06
CA PHE A 325 13.50 9.18 -0.25
C PHE A 325 13.96 10.61 0.14
N GLY A 326 14.51 11.32 -0.82
CA GLY A 326 14.87 12.73 -0.75
C GLY A 326 15.70 13.12 0.46
N ARG A 327 15.16 13.99 1.32
CA ARG A 327 15.80 14.48 2.56
C ARG A 327 15.88 13.45 3.68
N PHE A 328 15.09 12.37 3.58
CA PHE A 328 15.20 11.24 4.49
C PHE A 328 16.20 10.22 3.96
N ASN A 329 16.64 9.31 4.80
CA ASN A 329 17.52 8.23 4.35
C ASN A 329 16.80 7.36 3.31
N ASN A 330 17.60 6.76 2.42
CA ASN A 330 17.08 5.85 1.42
C ASN A 330 16.45 4.62 2.09
N LEU A 331 15.30 4.21 1.58
CA LEU A 331 14.57 3.08 2.10
C LEU A 331 14.98 1.78 1.41
N GLN A 332 15.11 0.73 2.19
CA GLN A 332 15.40 -0.61 1.72
C GLN A 332 14.23 -1.53 2.08
N LYS A 333 13.83 -2.35 1.12
CA LYS A 333 12.76 -3.32 1.32
C LYS A 333 13.20 -4.70 0.84
N VAL A 334 12.88 -5.69 1.64
CA VAL A 334 13.06 -7.10 1.30
C VAL A 334 11.72 -7.78 1.32
N SER A 335 11.43 -8.57 0.31
CA SER A 335 10.25 -9.42 0.30
C SER A 335 10.59 -10.86 -0.07
N PHE A 336 9.80 -11.75 0.46
CA PHE A 336 9.94 -13.19 0.31
C PHE A 336 8.56 -13.80 0.01
N ALA A 337 8.49 -14.67 -1.00
CA ALA A 337 7.28 -15.39 -1.29
C ALA A 337 7.54 -16.88 -1.54
N ILE A 338 6.61 -17.71 -1.11
CA ILE A 338 6.59 -19.14 -1.36
C ILE A 338 5.27 -19.48 -2.05
N GLY A 339 5.36 -19.99 -3.29
CA GLY A 339 4.23 -20.56 -4.01
C GLY A 339 4.19 -22.09 -3.84
N PHE A 340 2.99 -22.67 -3.72
CA PHE A 340 2.77 -24.11 -3.50
C PHE A 340 1.48 -24.61 -4.16
#